data_7b7bdfa97653a745734c5517a441f605
#
_entry.id   7b7bdfa97653a745734c5517a441f605
#
_cell.length_a   1.000
_cell.length_b   1.000
_cell.length_c   1.000
_cell.angle_alpha   90.00
_cell.angle_beta   90.00
_cell.angle_gamma   90.00
#
_symmetry.space_group_name_H-M   'P 1'
#
loop_
_entity.id
_entity.type
_entity.pdbx_description
1 polymer ?
#
loop_
_entity_poly.entity_id
_entity_poly.type
_entity_poly.pdbx_seq_one_letter_code
_entity_poly.pdbx_strand_id
1 'polypeptide(L)'
;SQEVPASGTGVIVGQNDDELLIATNNHVVSGATSLSVSFIDDETVEGQIKGTDADNDLAVVAVKLSDIKDETKSQIKIAVMGNSDDLEVGDQVVAIGNALGTGQSLTSGYISAKDRTISSQDESTGETITSEGLIQTDAAINPGNSGGALLNMNGELIGINEAKYSSTQVEGMGFAIPISKAEPILQNLMNLTTRYKVSD
;
A
#
# COMPACT_ATOMS: atom_id res chain seq x y z
N SER A 1 -3.98 28.05 -2.85
CA SER A 1 -3.76 26.74 -3.48
C SER A 1 -4.77 25.78 -2.93
N GLN A 2 -5.66 25.25 -3.76
CA GLN A 2 -6.54 24.16 -3.35
C GLN A 2 -5.66 22.91 -3.24
N GLU A 3 -5.55 22.35 -2.03
CA GLU A 3 -4.95 21.03 -1.86
C GLU A 3 -5.89 20.01 -2.55
N VAL A 4 -5.35 19.31 -3.53
CA VAL A 4 -6.08 18.19 -4.13
C VAL A 4 -5.86 17.00 -3.20
N PRO A 5 -6.90 16.46 -2.57
CA PRO A 5 -6.73 15.31 -1.70
C PRO A 5 -6.27 14.10 -2.52
N ALA A 6 -5.10 13.56 -2.19
CA ALA A 6 -4.68 12.27 -2.68
C ALA A 6 -5.34 11.16 -1.86
N SER A 7 -5.72 10.08 -2.51
CA SER A 7 -6.31 8.91 -1.84
C SER A 7 -5.66 7.62 -2.32
N GLY A 8 -5.68 6.62 -1.48
CA GLY A 8 -5.15 5.30 -1.76
C GLY A 8 -5.60 4.33 -0.68
N THR A 9 -4.98 3.18 -0.66
CA THR A 9 -5.25 2.12 0.29
C THR A 9 -3.98 1.78 1.07
N GLY A 10 -4.14 1.22 2.24
CA GLY A 10 -3.04 0.67 3.04
C GLY A 10 -3.35 -0.74 3.52
N VAL A 11 -2.32 -1.41 4.02
CA VAL A 11 -2.39 -2.74 4.59
C VAL A 11 -1.88 -2.69 6.02
N ILE A 12 -2.65 -3.18 6.96
CA ILE A 12 -2.22 -3.29 8.35
C ILE A 12 -1.18 -4.42 8.44
N VAL A 13 0.07 -4.06 8.69
CA VAL A 13 1.21 -5.00 8.66
C VAL A 13 1.83 -5.27 10.02
N GLY A 14 1.46 -4.50 11.05
CA GLY A 14 1.99 -4.70 12.39
C GLY A 14 1.41 -3.74 13.40
N GLN A 15 1.87 -3.89 14.62
CA GLN A 15 1.62 -2.95 15.72
C GLN A 15 2.77 -3.03 16.72
N ASN A 16 2.95 -1.97 17.46
CA ASN A 16 3.76 -1.93 18.67
C ASN A 16 2.89 -1.56 19.88
N ASP A 17 3.49 -1.23 21.02
CA ASP A 17 2.74 -0.94 22.25
C ASP A 17 1.80 0.27 22.11
N ASP A 18 2.12 1.22 21.24
CA ASP A 18 1.44 2.50 21.12
C ASP A 18 0.77 2.74 19.76
N GLU A 19 1.20 2.03 18.72
CA GLU A 19 0.86 2.35 17.33
C GLU A 19 0.39 1.13 16.54
N LEU A 20 -0.62 1.36 15.70
CA LEU A 20 -0.95 0.50 14.57
C LEU A 20 -0.11 0.93 13.36
N LEU A 21 0.47 -0.04 12.64
CA LEU A 21 1.41 0.20 11.55
C LEU A 21 0.80 -0.26 10.22
N ILE A 22 0.73 0.67 9.27
CA ILE A 22 0.06 0.49 7.99
C ILE A 22 1.06 0.71 6.86
N ALA A 23 1.22 -0.28 5.99
CA ALA A 23 2.00 -0.16 4.77
C ALA A 23 1.16 0.48 3.67
N THR A 24 1.78 1.31 2.86
CA THR A 24 1.20 1.92 1.66
C THR A 24 2.31 2.32 0.69
N ASN A 25 1.96 2.94 -0.43
CA ASN A 25 2.96 3.51 -1.32
C ASN A 25 3.40 4.91 -0.87
N ASN A 26 4.67 5.23 -1.11
CA ASN A 26 5.20 6.57 -0.83
C ASN A 26 4.44 7.64 -1.62
N HIS A 27 4.13 7.41 -2.90
CA HIS A 27 3.42 8.40 -3.72
C HIS A 27 2.00 8.71 -3.19
N VAL A 28 1.38 7.80 -2.44
CA VAL A 28 0.06 8.02 -1.82
C VAL A 28 0.15 9.05 -0.69
N VAL A 29 1.23 9.07 0.06
CA VAL A 29 1.39 9.91 1.28
C VAL A 29 2.38 11.07 1.10
N SER A 30 3.18 11.05 0.04
CA SER A 30 4.20 12.07 -0.22
C SER A 30 3.58 13.45 -0.38
N GLY A 31 4.18 14.43 0.31
CA GLY A 31 3.71 15.83 0.27
C GLY A 31 2.45 16.10 1.08
N ALA A 32 1.89 15.12 1.75
CA ALA A 32 0.73 15.31 2.62
C ALA A 32 1.10 16.12 3.88
N THR A 33 0.33 17.14 4.18
CA THR A 33 0.45 17.93 5.42
C THR A 33 -0.31 17.28 6.57
N SER A 34 -1.31 16.47 6.23
CA SER A 34 -2.10 15.66 7.17
C SER A 34 -2.56 14.38 6.48
N LEU A 35 -2.67 13.30 7.27
CA LEU A 35 -3.19 12.02 6.81
C LEU A 35 -4.41 11.64 7.63
N SER A 36 -5.44 11.14 6.93
CA SER A 36 -6.61 10.51 7.55
C SER A 36 -6.63 9.04 7.16
N VAL A 37 -6.82 8.17 8.13
CA VAL A 37 -6.95 6.74 7.95
C VAL A 37 -8.38 6.34 8.26
N SER A 38 -9.07 5.73 7.29
CA SER A 38 -10.43 5.21 7.45
C SER A 38 -10.40 3.70 7.53
N PHE A 39 -11.03 3.14 8.57
CA PHE A 39 -11.13 1.71 8.80
C PHE A 39 -12.41 1.12 8.17
N ILE A 40 -12.54 -0.19 8.24
CA ILE A 40 -13.66 -0.94 7.64
C ILE A 40 -15.04 -0.50 8.15
N ASP A 41 -15.14 0.01 9.35
CA ASP A 41 -16.35 0.53 9.97
C ASP A 41 -16.57 2.04 9.76
N ASP A 42 -15.83 2.63 8.81
CA ASP A 42 -15.83 4.05 8.49
C ASP A 42 -15.30 4.98 9.61
N GLU A 43 -14.75 4.42 10.69
CA GLU A 43 -14.03 5.24 11.66
C GLU A 43 -12.79 5.85 10.98
N THR A 44 -12.65 7.17 11.15
CA THR A 44 -11.53 7.93 10.60
C THR A 44 -10.69 8.52 11.72
N VAL A 45 -9.41 8.28 11.65
CA VAL A 45 -8.41 8.77 12.63
C VAL A 45 -7.25 9.44 11.92
N GLU A 46 -6.52 10.29 12.63
CA GLU A 46 -5.31 10.90 12.12
C GLU A 46 -4.17 9.87 12.06
N GLY A 47 -3.43 9.87 10.94
CA GLY A 47 -2.21 9.09 10.75
C GLY A 47 -0.98 9.98 10.64
N GLN A 48 0.18 9.42 10.94
CA GLN A 48 1.48 10.07 10.78
C GLN A 48 2.39 9.18 9.93
N ILE A 49 3.17 9.80 9.04
CA ILE A 49 4.21 9.08 8.31
C ILE A 49 5.30 8.67 9.31
N LYS A 50 5.50 7.36 9.47
CA LYS A 50 6.57 6.82 10.32
C LYS A 50 7.90 6.74 9.57
N GLY A 51 7.85 6.38 8.30
CA GLY A 51 8.99 6.31 7.43
C GLY A 51 8.60 6.07 5.98
N THR A 52 9.50 6.41 5.08
CA THR A 52 9.30 6.28 3.63
C THR A 52 10.56 5.74 2.95
N ASP A 53 10.35 5.04 1.86
CA ASP A 53 11.37 4.64 0.90
C ASP A 53 10.86 5.04 -0.50
N ALA A 54 11.31 6.19 -0.98
CA ALA A 54 10.84 6.75 -2.24
C ALA A 54 11.31 5.94 -3.45
N ASP A 55 12.50 5.35 -3.38
CA ASP A 55 13.07 4.56 -4.49
C ASP A 55 12.27 3.28 -4.75
N ASN A 56 11.72 2.69 -3.69
CA ASN A 56 10.89 1.50 -3.76
C ASN A 56 9.38 1.79 -3.64
N ASP A 57 9.03 3.07 -3.56
CA ASP A 57 7.65 3.55 -3.44
C ASP A 57 6.86 2.90 -2.30
N LEU A 58 7.49 2.79 -1.14
CA LEU A 58 6.89 2.24 0.08
C LEU A 58 6.88 3.28 1.20
N ALA A 59 5.89 3.19 2.05
CA ALA A 59 5.77 4.00 3.26
C ALA A 59 5.09 3.20 4.38
N VAL A 60 5.36 3.59 5.61
CA VAL A 60 4.63 3.12 6.79
C VAL A 60 3.98 4.32 7.45
N VAL A 61 2.68 4.21 7.65
CA VAL A 61 1.85 5.16 8.39
C VAL A 61 1.58 4.59 9.78
N ALA A 62 1.76 5.39 10.80
CA ALA A 62 1.42 5.04 12.18
C ALA A 62 0.13 5.73 12.61
N VAL A 63 -0.70 4.99 13.31
CA VAL A 63 -1.90 5.49 13.99
C VAL A 63 -1.78 5.15 15.46
N LYS A 64 -2.02 6.15 16.33
CA LYS A 64 -2.03 5.89 17.78
C LYS A 64 -3.16 4.92 18.13
N LEU A 65 -2.83 3.83 18.81
CA LEU A 65 -3.84 2.87 19.27
C LEU A 65 -4.88 3.53 20.18
N SER A 66 -4.47 4.54 20.95
CA SER A 66 -5.36 5.31 21.82
C SER A 66 -6.40 6.13 21.07
N ASP A 67 -6.20 6.42 19.79
CA ASP A 67 -7.14 7.16 18.94
C ASP A 67 -8.18 6.25 18.26
N ILE A 68 -7.99 4.93 18.36
CA ILE A 68 -8.87 3.93 17.74
C ILE A 68 -9.87 3.43 18.78
N LYS A 69 -11.16 3.44 18.45
CA LYS A 69 -12.22 2.90 19.31
C LYS A 69 -12.06 1.39 19.49
N ASP A 70 -12.46 0.88 20.64
CA ASP A 70 -12.40 -0.55 20.94
C ASP A 70 -13.19 -1.41 19.95
N GLU A 71 -14.34 -0.93 19.49
CA GLU A 71 -15.16 -1.58 18.47
C GLU A 71 -14.41 -1.75 17.15
N THR A 72 -13.69 -0.71 16.72
CA THR A 72 -12.85 -0.75 15.53
C THR A 72 -11.65 -1.68 15.72
N LYS A 73 -10.97 -1.58 16.86
CA LYS A 73 -9.83 -2.47 17.18
C LYS A 73 -10.20 -3.94 17.12
N SER A 74 -11.41 -4.30 17.54
CA SER A 74 -11.90 -5.70 17.51
C SER A 74 -12.02 -6.26 16.08
N GLN A 75 -12.12 -5.39 15.08
CA GLN A 75 -12.25 -5.74 13.66
C GLN A 75 -10.91 -5.74 12.91
N ILE A 76 -9.87 -5.16 13.52
CA ILE A 76 -8.55 -5.05 12.90
C ILE A 76 -7.87 -6.43 12.89
N LYS A 77 -7.33 -6.76 11.71
CA LYS A 77 -6.47 -7.95 11.53
C LYS A 77 -5.18 -7.53 10.87
N ILE A 78 -4.07 -7.96 11.45
CA ILE A 78 -2.74 -7.79 10.85
C ILE A 78 -2.62 -8.79 9.71
N ALA A 79 -2.14 -8.33 8.56
CA ALA A 79 -1.94 -9.17 7.38
C ALA A 79 -0.99 -10.34 7.70
N VAL A 80 -1.36 -11.50 7.21
CA VAL A 80 -0.49 -12.68 7.25
C VAL A 80 0.44 -12.61 6.06
N MET A 81 1.75 -12.62 6.30
CA MET A 81 2.76 -12.58 5.26
C MET A 81 2.82 -13.91 4.53
N GLY A 82 2.70 -13.86 3.19
CA GLY A 82 2.94 -14.98 2.31
C GLY A 82 4.39 -15.00 1.81
N ASN A 83 4.65 -15.84 0.83
CA ASN A 83 5.95 -15.93 0.17
C ASN A 83 5.79 -15.68 -1.33
N SER A 84 6.20 -14.48 -1.80
CA SER A 84 6.10 -14.14 -3.21
C SER A 84 7.11 -14.86 -4.10
N ASP A 85 8.16 -15.43 -3.52
CA ASP A 85 9.15 -16.21 -4.29
C ASP A 85 8.56 -17.54 -4.78
N ASP A 86 7.55 -18.07 -4.08
CA ASP A 86 6.86 -19.31 -4.45
C ASP A 86 5.74 -19.12 -5.48
N LEU A 87 5.44 -17.87 -5.85
CA LEU A 87 4.42 -17.57 -6.86
C LEU A 87 4.81 -18.09 -8.23
N GLU A 88 3.83 -18.62 -8.94
CA GLU A 88 3.96 -19.08 -10.31
C GLU A 88 2.99 -18.31 -11.23
N VAL A 89 3.38 -18.14 -12.49
CA VAL A 89 2.46 -17.62 -13.52
C VAL A 89 1.25 -18.54 -13.61
N GLY A 90 0.06 -17.94 -13.56
CA GLY A 90 -1.22 -18.66 -13.53
C GLY A 90 -1.81 -18.84 -12.14
N ASP A 91 -1.08 -18.49 -11.07
CA ASP A 91 -1.65 -18.47 -9.71
C ASP A 91 -2.72 -17.39 -9.60
N GLN A 92 -3.87 -17.73 -9.01
CA GLN A 92 -4.95 -16.79 -8.78
C GLN A 92 -4.63 -15.86 -7.62
N VAL A 93 -4.98 -14.59 -7.79
CA VAL A 93 -4.76 -13.53 -6.80
C VAL A 93 -5.98 -12.63 -6.67
N VAL A 94 -6.08 -11.94 -5.56
CA VAL A 94 -7.06 -10.87 -5.33
C VAL A 94 -6.36 -9.59 -4.90
N ALA A 95 -6.80 -8.47 -5.44
CA ALA A 95 -6.36 -7.15 -5.04
C ALA A 95 -7.46 -6.47 -4.22
N ILE A 96 -7.11 -5.94 -3.07
CA ILE A 96 -8.05 -5.26 -2.17
C ILE A 96 -7.71 -3.78 -2.12
N GLY A 97 -8.76 -2.95 -2.19
CA GLY A 97 -8.67 -1.52 -2.03
C GLY A 97 -9.88 -0.92 -1.35
N ASN A 98 -9.76 0.34 -0.98
CA ASN A 98 -10.85 1.14 -0.44
C ASN A 98 -10.78 2.54 -1.07
N ALA A 99 -11.15 2.60 -2.35
CA ALA A 99 -11.09 3.85 -3.10
C ALA A 99 -12.05 4.89 -2.51
N LEU A 100 -11.51 6.06 -2.19
CA LEU A 100 -12.28 7.23 -1.77
C LEU A 100 -13.14 7.02 -0.50
N GLY A 101 -12.83 5.99 0.30
CA GLY A 101 -13.66 5.67 1.47
C GLY A 101 -15.09 5.23 1.14
N THR A 102 -15.34 4.81 -0.10
CA THR A 102 -16.66 4.35 -0.54
C THR A 102 -16.95 2.89 -0.20
N GLY A 103 -16.05 2.25 0.53
CA GLY A 103 -16.12 0.85 0.92
C GLY A 103 -15.01 0.02 0.27
N GLN A 104 -14.78 -1.15 0.84
CA GLN A 104 -13.79 -2.08 0.29
C GLN A 104 -14.22 -2.56 -1.09
N SER A 105 -13.26 -2.60 -2.00
CA SER A 105 -13.39 -3.21 -3.32
C SER A 105 -12.42 -4.37 -3.46
N LEU A 106 -12.81 -5.37 -4.21
CA LEU A 106 -12.01 -6.54 -4.51
C LEU A 106 -11.98 -6.75 -6.02
N THR A 107 -10.79 -6.90 -6.56
CA THR A 107 -10.60 -7.38 -7.93
C THR A 107 -9.87 -8.70 -7.90
N SER A 108 -10.11 -9.56 -8.87
CA SER A 108 -9.51 -10.89 -8.95
C SER A 108 -8.86 -11.08 -10.32
N GLY A 109 -7.81 -11.84 -10.36
CA GLY A 109 -7.08 -12.19 -11.56
C GLY A 109 -6.01 -13.23 -11.27
N TYR A 110 -5.00 -13.25 -12.14
CA TYR A 110 -3.91 -14.23 -12.12
C TYR A 110 -2.56 -13.53 -12.15
N ILE A 111 -1.53 -14.20 -11.71
CA ILE A 111 -0.15 -13.78 -11.95
C ILE A 111 0.14 -13.98 -13.45
N SER A 112 0.42 -12.89 -14.14
CA SER A 112 0.71 -12.89 -15.58
C SER A 112 2.20 -13.00 -15.87
N ALA A 113 3.02 -12.42 -15.01
CA ALA A 113 4.49 -12.45 -15.12
C ALA A 113 5.13 -12.11 -13.77
N LYS A 114 6.41 -12.40 -13.66
CA LYS A 114 7.27 -12.07 -12.51
C LYS A 114 8.49 -11.30 -13.02
N ASP A 115 9.19 -10.66 -12.07
CA ASP A 115 10.45 -9.93 -12.33
C ASP A 115 10.33 -8.88 -13.45
N ARG A 116 9.20 -8.18 -13.49
CA ARG A 116 8.98 -7.11 -14.47
C ARG A 116 9.68 -5.82 -14.07
N THR A 117 10.30 -5.21 -15.07
CA THR A 117 10.88 -3.86 -14.96
C THR A 117 10.01 -2.88 -15.73
N ILE A 118 9.61 -1.80 -15.06
CA ILE A 118 8.83 -0.72 -15.67
C ILE A 118 9.54 0.59 -15.47
N SER A 119 9.60 1.38 -16.53
CA SER A 119 10.11 2.74 -16.50
C SER A 119 9.05 3.71 -16.95
N SER A 120 8.95 4.84 -16.26
CA SER A 120 8.13 5.98 -16.64
C SER A 120 8.94 7.25 -16.53
N GLN A 121 8.54 8.28 -17.25
CA GLN A 121 9.11 9.62 -17.06
C GLN A 121 8.23 10.41 -16.09
N ASP A 122 8.87 11.08 -15.14
CA ASP A 122 8.22 12.09 -14.33
C ASP A 122 7.94 13.31 -15.22
N GLU A 123 6.67 13.64 -15.42
CA GLU A 123 6.26 14.74 -16.29
C GLU A 123 6.74 16.12 -15.78
N SER A 124 7.00 16.23 -14.48
CA SER A 124 7.43 17.49 -13.86
C SER A 124 8.93 17.71 -13.91
N THR A 125 9.72 16.64 -13.78
CA THR A 125 11.19 16.72 -13.74
C THR A 125 11.86 16.18 -15.00
N GLY A 126 11.14 15.38 -15.81
CA GLY A 126 11.69 14.68 -16.96
C GLY A 126 12.60 13.49 -16.59
N GLU A 127 12.73 13.19 -15.32
CA GLU A 127 13.54 12.07 -14.85
C GLU A 127 12.87 10.73 -15.15
N THR A 128 13.69 9.75 -15.53
CA THR A 128 13.20 8.38 -15.70
C THR A 128 13.15 7.68 -14.35
N ILE A 129 11.97 7.23 -13.97
CA ILE A 129 11.74 6.43 -12.77
C ILE A 129 11.61 4.97 -13.21
N THR A 130 12.44 4.09 -12.63
CA THR A 130 12.44 2.66 -12.94
C THR A 130 12.11 1.86 -11.68
N SER A 131 11.17 0.94 -11.80
CA SER A 131 10.87 -0.07 -10.79
C SER A 131 11.16 -1.45 -11.32
N GLU A 132 11.90 -2.24 -10.56
CA GLU A 132 12.36 -3.57 -10.94
C GLU A 132 11.74 -4.65 -10.06
N GLY A 133 11.69 -5.87 -10.57
CA GLY A 133 11.26 -7.04 -9.84
C GLY A 133 9.77 -7.09 -9.54
N LEU A 134 8.93 -6.39 -10.32
CA LEU A 134 7.50 -6.30 -10.07
C LEU A 134 6.76 -7.57 -10.50
N ILE A 135 5.69 -7.88 -9.75
CA ILE A 135 4.67 -8.85 -10.15
C ILE A 135 3.74 -8.18 -11.15
N GLN A 136 3.45 -8.86 -12.26
CA GLN A 136 2.39 -8.48 -13.17
C GLN A 136 1.15 -9.34 -12.95
N THR A 137 -0.03 -8.71 -12.94
CA THR A 137 -1.33 -9.38 -12.79
C THR A 137 -2.35 -8.75 -13.73
N ASP A 138 -3.35 -9.50 -14.15
CA ASP A 138 -4.51 -9.00 -14.86
C ASP A 138 -5.68 -8.59 -13.93
N ALA A 139 -5.54 -8.81 -12.62
CA ALA A 139 -6.42 -8.17 -11.65
C ALA A 139 -6.35 -6.65 -11.82
N ALA A 140 -7.48 -5.96 -11.78
CA ALA A 140 -7.53 -4.53 -11.98
C ALA A 140 -6.81 -3.80 -10.85
N ILE A 141 -5.70 -3.14 -11.19
CA ILE A 141 -4.94 -2.26 -10.29
C ILE A 141 -5.13 -0.83 -10.78
N ASN A 142 -5.56 0.04 -9.88
CA ASN A 142 -5.88 1.42 -10.17
C ASN A 142 -5.53 2.32 -8.95
N PRO A 143 -5.61 3.65 -9.09
CA PRO A 143 -5.28 4.55 -7.98
C PRO A 143 -6.05 4.27 -6.69
N GLY A 144 -7.26 3.73 -6.78
CA GLY A 144 -8.08 3.40 -5.62
C GLY A 144 -7.53 2.26 -4.76
N ASN A 145 -6.89 1.26 -5.36
CA ASN A 145 -6.27 0.16 -4.62
C ASN A 145 -4.74 0.25 -4.53
N SER A 146 -4.15 1.34 -5.00
CA SER A 146 -2.71 1.60 -4.86
C SER A 146 -2.32 1.64 -3.38
N GLY A 147 -1.28 0.92 -3.02
CA GLY A 147 -0.82 0.72 -1.64
C GLY A 147 -1.57 -0.37 -0.89
N GLY A 148 -2.63 -0.92 -1.46
CA GLY A 148 -3.40 -2.03 -0.90
C GLY A 148 -2.77 -3.39 -1.11
N ALA A 149 -3.44 -4.41 -0.60
CA ALA A 149 -2.95 -5.78 -0.60
C ALA A 149 -3.19 -6.50 -1.92
N LEU A 150 -2.18 -7.23 -2.41
CA LEU A 150 -2.35 -8.34 -3.32
C LEU A 150 -2.22 -9.64 -2.50
N LEU A 151 -3.26 -10.45 -2.51
CA LEU A 151 -3.36 -11.67 -1.71
C LEU A 151 -3.37 -12.90 -2.61
N ASN A 152 -2.81 -14.02 -2.11
CA ASN A 152 -3.06 -15.33 -2.69
C ASN A 152 -4.43 -15.88 -2.23
N MET A 153 -4.80 -17.05 -2.70
CA MET A 153 -6.10 -17.66 -2.38
C MET A 153 -6.18 -18.20 -0.95
N ASN A 154 -5.08 -18.23 -0.21
CA ASN A 154 -5.04 -18.51 1.24
C ASN A 154 -5.23 -17.25 2.09
N GLY A 155 -5.40 -16.07 1.47
CA GLY A 155 -5.53 -14.79 2.16
C GLY A 155 -4.20 -14.23 2.66
N GLU A 156 -3.08 -14.73 2.17
CA GLU A 156 -1.75 -14.28 2.56
C GLU A 156 -1.29 -13.13 1.66
N LEU A 157 -0.62 -12.14 2.27
CA LEU A 157 -0.07 -10.98 1.56
C LEU A 157 1.14 -11.40 0.73
N ILE A 158 1.04 -11.21 -0.59
CA ILE A 158 2.10 -11.55 -1.54
C ILE A 158 2.63 -10.35 -2.31
N GLY A 159 1.96 -9.21 -2.21
CA GLY A 159 2.41 -7.98 -2.85
C GLY A 159 1.67 -6.75 -2.35
N ILE A 160 2.24 -5.59 -2.65
CA ILE A 160 1.63 -4.28 -2.43
C ILE A 160 1.28 -3.71 -3.81
N ASN A 161 0.00 -3.43 -4.05
CA ASN A 161 -0.48 -2.93 -5.33
C ASN A 161 0.18 -1.59 -5.69
N GLU A 162 0.62 -1.46 -6.94
CA GLU A 162 1.35 -0.31 -7.43
C GLU A 162 0.63 0.29 -8.65
N ALA A 163 -0.09 1.39 -8.45
CA ALA A 163 -0.82 2.06 -9.52
C ALA A 163 -0.10 3.31 -10.06
N LYS A 164 1.14 3.57 -9.66
CA LYS A 164 1.95 4.70 -10.12
C LYS A 164 2.06 4.76 -11.66
N TYR A 165 2.05 3.60 -12.28
CA TYR A 165 2.17 3.45 -13.73
C TYR A 165 0.84 3.32 -14.46
N SER A 166 -0.29 3.58 -13.80
CA SER A 166 -1.63 3.37 -14.38
C SER A 166 -1.90 4.20 -15.64
N SER A 167 -1.27 5.37 -15.77
CA SER A 167 -1.39 6.22 -16.97
C SER A 167 -0.66 5.67 -18.19
N THR A 168 0.32 4.78 -17.99
CA THR A 168 1.11 4.13 -19.05
C THR A 168 0.73 2.67 -19.26
N GLN A 169 -0.21 2.16 -18.44
CA GLN A 169 -0.60 0.76 -18.47
C GLN A 169 -1.54 0.45 -19.63
N VAL A 170 -1.30 -0.68 -20.23
CA VAL A 170 -2.24 -1.33 -21.15
C VAL A 170 -3.32 -2.00 -20.29
N GLU A 171 -4.57 -1.98 -20.74
CA GLU A 171 -5.65 -2.69 -20.08
C GLU A 171 -5.29 -4.17 -19.84
N GLY A 172 -5.54 -4.65 -18.63
CA GLY A 172 -5.18 -6.01 -18.23
C GLY A 172 -3.73 -6.19 -17.77
N MET A 173 -2.98 -5.09 -17.58
CA MET A 173 -1.62 -5.12 -17.03
C MET A 173 -1.54 -4.30 -15.74
N GLY A 174 -1.69 -4.96 -14.61
CA GLY A 174 -1.47 -4.39 -13.28
C GLY A 174 -0.14 -4.84 -12.70
N PHE A 175 0.38 -4.07 -11.74
CA PHE A 175 1.66 -4.35 -11.10
C PHE A 175 1.56 -4.28 -9.58
N ALA A 176 2.40 -5.08 -8.92
CA ALA A 176 2.55 -5.06 -7.48
C ALA A 176 4.02 -5.26 -7.09
N ILE A 177 4.40 -4.65 -5.97
CA ILE A 177 5.71 -4.85 -5.35
C ILE A 177 5.64 -6.19 -4.61
N PRO A 178 6.50 -7.19 -4.94
CA PRO A 178 6.46 -8.49 -4.27
C PRO A 178 6.79 -8.35 -2.79
N ILE A 179 6.11 -9.13 -1.95
CA ILE A 179 6.30 -9.05 -0.50
C ILE A 179 7.72 -9.43 -0.05
N SER A 180 8.38 -10.31 -0.77
CA SER A 180 9.77 -10.68 -0.50
C SER A 180 10.73 -9.47 -0.61
N LYS A 181 10.42 -8.51 -1.48
CA LYS A 181 11.13 -7.23 -1.60
C LYS A 181 10.64 -6.21 -0.58
N ALA A 182 9.33 -6.10 -0.39
CA ALA A 182 8.71 -5.09 0.46
C ALA A 182 8.92 -5.36 1.95
N GLU A 183 8.87 -6.60 2.40
CA GLU A 183 8.91 -6.95 3.83
C GLU A 183 10.17 -6.44 4.55
N PRO A 184 11.40 -6.64 4.05
CA PRO A 184 12.59 -6.11 4.71
C PRO A 184 12.59 -4.57 4.81
N ILE A 185 12.10 -3.90 3.77
CA ILE A 185 11.97 -2.44 3.75
C ILE A 185 10.94 -1.97 4.77
N LEU A 186 9.77 -2.60 4.80
CA LEU A 186 8.71 -2.29 5.77
C LEU A 186 9.18 -2.52 7.21
N GLN A 187 9.92 -3.59 7.48
CA GLN A 187 10.50 -3.87 8.80
C GLN A 187 11.44 -2.73 9.25
N ASN A 188 12.29 -2.24 8.36
CA ASN A 188 13.16 -1.11 8.66
C ASN A 188 12.35 0.16 8.96
N LEU A 189 11.33 0.46 8.17
CA LEU A 189 10.48 1.63 8.36
C LEU A 189 9.65 1.55 9.65
N MET A 190 9.16 0.37 10.00
CA MET A 190 8.41 0.13 11.24
C MET A 190 9.24 0.32 12.50
N ASN A 191 10.56 0.19 12.41
CA ASN A 191 11.49 0.38 13.52
C ASN A 191 11.93 1.84 13.72
N LEU A 192 11.55 2.75 12.84
CA LEU A 192 11.82 4.17 12.99
C LEU A 192 10.95 4.79 14.09
N THR A 193 11.38 5.93 14.61
CA THR A 193 10.60 6.70 15.58
C THR A 193 9.62 7.63 14.85
N THR A 194 8.33 7.54 15.18
CA THR A 194 7.32 8.43 14.61
C THR A 194 7.43 9.82 15.19
N ARG A 195 7.45 10.83 14.31
CA ARG A 195 7.42 12.24 14.73
C ARG A 195 5.97 12.73 14.74
N TYR A 196 5.41 12.85 15.91
CA TYR A 196 4.09 13.48 16.09
C TYR A 196 4.22 15.00 16.12
N LYS A 197 3.25 15.70 15.57
CA LYS A 197 3.16 17.15 15.74
C LYS A 197 2.96 17.44 17.21
N VAL A 198 3.80 18.30 17.78
CA VAL A 198 3.56 18.85 19.11
C VAL A 198 2.37 19.81 18.96
N SER A 199 1.27 19.52 19.63
CA SER A 199 0.18 20.48 19.77
C SER A 199 0.69 21.66 20.60
N ASP A 200 0.76 22.83 19.98
CA ASP A 200 0.99 24.09 20.67
C ASP A 200 -0.15 24.40 21.65
#